data_d3a5f27c1970168fac4e8637b5b37ab3
#
_entry.id   d3a5f27c1970168fac4e8637b5b37ab3
#
_cell.length_a   1.000
_cell.length_b   1.000
_cell.length_c   1.000
_cell.angle_alpha   90.00
_cell.angle_beta   90.00
_cell.angle_gamma   90.00
#
_symmetry.space_group_name_H-M   'P 1'
#
loop_
_entity.id
_entity.type
_entity.pdbx_description
1 polymer ?
#
loop_
_entity_poly.entity_id
_entity_poly.type
_entity_poly.pdbx_seq_one_letter_code
_entity_poly.pdbx_strand_id
1 'polypeptide(L)'
;MNTALRIEIAMKVMNMTEIAFRRRFERPRISRPTRWMFADISIILPGDGWTAIEATFISVMSRKFTVMPPIKIMNVFLGSKARRGWPYPGYDYLGRAREWIAELEDLKSGLSFPVEFVNETASTMDDVRRIEKEMEDVDAILVYILTSESTRFTYLASKAIARFGYDHIHKYGGYDVPTIYVVDLYGGDISALPLVEDLKNIGKKFLMISSSRTSDIARALKCIYTLKMLRNSRVLLITKREANPAKYLSPEYISRIKEKFGTDVRYVDYTDVLKLYNEVDDEEAEKLAKKIFEGAREIREPSFEDLVKATKMYYALKKLMSENNANAVAIDCLGWLEYDKTPMPMTPCIALSLLNSEGFVAACEADLHSAITMLIFRYLAGEPSFISDPVIDTARNVVIHCHCTAPIKFGRRDNPYILRSHSDSGWGVGIQVLVEKGIEVTVAKIIRGLEEMVASTGKVSGNVDVDRGCRTKIEVEVKDAEKYLYGFRGGLHRVLAAGDHLKELEMLGKLIGYKLTLEGE
;
A
#
# COMPACT_ATOMS: atom_id res chain seq x y z
N MET A 1 37.25 10.39 12.66
CA MET A 1 37.65 9.94 11.31
C MET A 1 38.11 11.17 10.52
N ASN A 2 39.34 11.21 10.05
CA ASN A 2 40.01 12.42 9.51
C ASN A 2 39.34 12.86 8.19
N THR A 3 39.14 14.17 8.00
CA THR A 3 38.50 14.79 6.83
C THR A 3 39.10 14.33 5.49
N ALA A 4 40.40 14.09 5.47
CA ALA A 4 41.11 13.55 4.30
C ALA A 4 40.66 12.15 3.87
N LEU A 5 40.37 11.25 4.82
CA LEU A 5 39.88 9.90 4.54
C LEU A 5 38.42 9.92 4.00
N ARG A 6 37.63 10.92 4.40
CA ARG A 6 36.26 11.12 3.89
C ARG A 6 36.24 11.59 2.44
N ILE A 7 37.19 12.47 2.08
CA ILE A 7 37.34 12.96 0.71
C ILE A 7 37.85 11.84 -0.22
N GLU A 8 38.78 11.00 0.25
CA GLU A 8 39.29 9.88 -0.54
C GLU A 8 38.24 8.79 -0.80
N ILE A 9 37.39 8.51 0.16
CA ILE A 9 36.23 7.59 -0.01
C ILE A 9 35.22 8.17 -0.98
N ALA A 10 34.89 9.47 -0.90
CA ALA A 10 33.97 10.14 -1.81
C ALA A 10 34.50 10.14 -3.26
N MET A 11 35.80 10.40 -3.45
CA MET A 11 36.42 10.36 -4.78
C MET A 11 36.50 8.94 -5.37
N LYS A 12 36.69 7.90 -4.57
CA LYS A 12 36.62 6.49 -5.03
C LYS A 12 35.22 6.10 -5.46
N VAL A 13 34.17 6.55 -4.76
CA VAL A 13 32.77 6.30 -5.11
C VAL A 13 32.39 7.03 -6.41
N MET A 14 32.85 8.28 -6.60
CA MET A 14 32.61 9.02 -7.84
C MET A 14 33.28 8.38 -9.05
N ASN A 15 34.52 7.90 -8.92
CA ASN A 15 35.24 7.20 -10.01
C ASN A 15 34.59 5.86 -10.37
N MET A 16 34.01 5.13 -9.42
CA MET A 16 33.30 3.88 -9.71
C MET A 16 31.98 4.12 -10.46
N THR A 17 31.28 5.22 -10.19
CA THR A 17 30.06 5.61 -10.91
C THR A 17 30.36 6.07 -12.33
N GLU A 18 31.46 6.77 -12.57
CA GLU A 18 31.87 7.22 -13.91
C GLU A 18 32.33 6.06 -14.80
N ILE A 19 33.03 5.06 -14.24
CA ILE A 19 33.43 3.83 -14.94
C ILE A 19 32.21 2.97 -15.30
N ALA A 20 31.20 2.89 -14.43
CA ALA A 20 29.95 2.18 -14.71
C ALA A 20 29.13 2.87 -15.82
N PHE A 21 29.17 4.21 -15.88
CA PHE A 21 28.49 5.00 -16.90
C PHE A 21 29.16 4.87 -18.28
N ARG A 22 30.47 4.86 -18.38
CA ARG A 22 31.21 4.70 -19.64
C ARG A 22 31.07 3.32 -20.28
N ARG A 23 30.97 2.24 -19.51
CA ARG A 23 30.77 0.86 -20.03
C ARG A 23 29.39 0.59 -20.63
N ARG A 24 28.41 1.48 -20.40
CA ARG A 24 27.02 1.29 -20.86
C ARG A 24 26.70 1.96 -22.19
N PHE A 25 27.64 2.70 -22.81
CA PHE A 25 27.41 3.53 -24.01
C PHE A 25 28.25 3.22 -25.24
N GLU A 26 28.94 2.07 -25.33
CA GLU A 26 29.54 1.63 -26.58
C GLU A 26 28.56 0.76 -27.37
N ARG A 27 28.01 1.33 -28.46
CA ARG A 27 27.09 0.69 -29.42
C ARG A 27 27.59 0.74 -30.84
N PRO A 28 27.18 -0.24 -31.69
CA PRO A 28 27.24 -0.07 -33.15
C PRO A 28 25.95 0.63 -33.63
N ARG A 29 26.15 1.44 -34.70
CA ARG A 29 25.11 2.21 -35.40
C ARG A 29 24.15 1.30 -36.16
N ILE A 30 22.82 1.47 -35.98
CA ILE A 30 21.79 1.11 -36.96
C ILE A 30 20.72 2.22 -36.99
N SER A 31 20.25 2.47 -38.24
CA SER A 31 19.53 3.63 -38.71
C SER A 31 18.00 3.57 -38.55
N ARG A 32 17.46 4.77 -38.32
CA ARG A 32 16.09 5.32 -38.48
C ARG A 32 15.19 5.38 -37.25
N PRO A 33 14.41 6.49 -37.10
CA PRO A 33 13.81 6.89 -35.85
C PRO A 33 12.34 6.49 -35.79
N THR A 34 11.95 5.82 -34.73
CA THR A 34 10.58 5.78 -34.20
C THR A 34 10.49 6.61 -32.94
N ARG A 35 9.50 7.48 -32.93
CA ARG A 35 9.21 8.46 -31.90
C ARG A 35 8.84 7.75 -30.61
N TRP A 36 9.76 7.73 -29.64
CA TRP A 36 9.47 7.27 -28.28
C TRP A 36 9.00 8.48 -27.47
N MET A 37 7.77 8.42 -27.01
CA MET A 37 7.32 9.29 -25.92
C MET A 37 8.00 8.82 -24.64
N PHE A 38 9.03 9.55 -24.23
CA PHE A 38 9.53 9.46 -22.86
C PHE A 38 8.51 10.17 -21.96
N ALA A 39 7.91 9.41 -21.04
CA ALA A 39 7.26 10.02 -19.90
C ALA A 39 8.37 10.69 -19.08
N ASP A 40 8.34 12.01 -19.01
CA ASP A 40 9.26 12.82 -18.23
C ASP A 40 9.18 12.44 -16.75
N ILE A 41 10.18 11.71 -16.26
CA ILE A 41 10.50 11.72 -14.84
C ILE A 41 11.24 13.05 -14.62
N SER A 42 10.49 14.09 -14.36
CA SER A 42 11.03 15.35 -13.87
C SER A 42 11.53 15.12 -12.45
N ILE A 43 12.81 14.80 -12.32
CA ILE A 43 13.52 15.00 -11.05
C ILE A 43 13.61 16.52 -10.90
N ILE A 44 12.70 17.11 -10.16
CA ILE A 44 12.82 18.49 -9.72
C ILE A 44 14.01 18.50 -8.75
N LEU A 45 15.16 18.94 -9.23
CA LEU A 45 16.28 19.29 -8.37
C LEU A 45 15.83 20.53 -7.56
N PRO A 46 16.00 20.54 -6.24
CA PRO A 46 15.71 21.71 -5.45
C PRO A 46 16.59 22.88 -5.91
N GLY A 47 16.00 24.06 -6.00
CA GLY A 47 16.72 25.29 -6.31
C GLY A 47 17.84 25.59 -5.29
N ASP A 48 18.78 26.42 -5.71
CA ASP A 48 20.02 26.80 -5.06
C ASP A 48 19.90 27.03 -3.54
N GLY A 49 20.47 26.15 -2.74
CA GLY A 49 20.52 26.29 -1.28
C GLY A 49 20.78 25.01 -0.48
N TRP A 50 20.84 23.84 -1.13
CA TRP A 50 21.16 22.56 -0.46
C TRP A 50 22.66 22.26 -0.54
N THR A 51 23.29 21.92 0.58
CA THR A 51 24.65 21.38 0.54
C THR A 51 24.61 19.97 -0.07
N ALA A 52 25.64 19.59 -0.83
CA ALA A 52 25.75 18.28 -1.47
C ALA A 52 25.63 17.11 -0.46
N ILE A 53 25.86 17.37 0.83
CA ILE A 53 25.76 16.41 1.94
C ILE A 53 24.29 16.17 2.32
N GLU A 54 23.47 17.21 2.35
CA GLU A 54 22.02 17.11 2.67
C GLU A 54 21.26 16.40 1.55
N ALA A 55 21.55 16.74 0.29
CA ALA A 55 20.99 16.05 -0.88
C ALA A 55 21.41 14.56 -0.91
N THR A 56 22.63 14.23 -0.50
CA THR A 56 23.13 12.86 -0.42
C THR A 56 22.49 12.10 0.76
N PHE A 57 22.30 12.74 1.91
CA PHE A 57 21.69 12.10 3.09
C PHE A 57 20.19 11.83 2.86
N ILE A 58 19.46 12.78 2.29
CA ILE A 58 18.05 12.60 1.90
C ILE A 58 17.94 11.55 0.79
N SER A 59 18.84 11.55 -0.20
CA SER A 59 18.90 10.56 -1.28
C SER A 59 19.25 9.16 -0.76
N VAL A 60 20.15 9.04 0.22
CA VAL A 60 20.52 7.74 0.80
C VAL A 60 19.44 7.22 1.74
N MET A 61 18.80 8.08 2.52
CA MET A 61 17.66 7.69 3.36
C MET A 61 16.43 7.37 2.52
N SER A 62 16.08 8.17 1.53
CA SER A 62 14.99 7.83 0.59
C SER A 62 15.32 6.57 -0.22
N ARG A 63 16.56 6.31 -0.62
CA ARG A 63 16.96 5.09 -1.33
C ARG A 63 16.93 3.84 -0.46
N LYS A 64 17.18 3.89 0.85
CA LYS A 64 17.02 2.72 1.74
C LYS A 64 15.56 2.28 1.88
N PHE A 65 14.61 3.20 1.71
CA PHE A 65 13.17 2.89 1.70
C PHE A 65 12.59 2.70 0.27
N THR A 66 13.38 2.92 -0.80
CA THR A 66 12.89 2.99 -2.19
C THR A 66 13.28 1.81 -3.07
N VAL A 67 14.15 0.90 -2.65
CA VAL A 67 14.35 -0.35 -3.40
C VAL A 67 13.30 -1.34 -2.94
N MET A 68 12.14 -1.26 -3.59
CA MET A 68 11.07 -2.23 -3.38
C MET A 68 11.56 -3.62 -3.82
N PRO A 69 11.52 -4.64 -2.93
CA PRO A 69 11.94 -5.97 -3.33
C PRO A 69 11.01 -6.50 -4.42
N PRO A 70 11.55 -7.15 -5.46
CA PRO A 70 10.71 -7.76 -6.49
C PRO A 70 9.81 -8.83 -5.87
N ILE A 71 8.57 -8.93 -6.35
CA ILE A 71 7.76 -10.12 -6.09
C ILE A 71 8.24 -11.23 -7.03
N LYS A 72 8.44 -12.43 -6.48
CA LYS A 72 8.83 -13.63 -7.24
C LYS A 72 7.60 -14.49 -7.47
N ILE A 73 7.23 -14.67 -8.72
CA ILE A 73 6.02 -15.38 -9.14
C ILE A 73 6.40 -16.64 -9.88
N MET A 74 5.90 -17.79 -9.42
CA MET A 74 5.96 -19.04 -10.15
C MET A 74 4.74 -19.15 -11.07
N ASN A 75 4.94 -19.08 -12.39
CA ASN A 75 3.91 -19.35 -13.39
C ASN A 75 3.97 -20.82 -13.78
N VAL A 76 2.88 -21.56 -13.61
CA VAL A 76 2.75 -22.97 -13.96
C VAL A 76 1.72 -23.11 -15.08
N PHE A 77 2.16 -23.45 -16.28
CA PHE A 77 1.30 -23.63 -17.45
C PHE A 77 0.88 -25.10 -17.57
N LEU A 78 -0.38 -25.39 -17.22
CA LEU A 78 -0.94 -26.74 -17.26
C LEU A 78 -1.59 -27.01 -18.61
N GLY A 79 -1.09 -28.02 -19.32
CA GLY A 79 -1.66 -28.43 -20.59
C GLY A 79 -1.28 -29.85 -20.99
N SER A 80 -2.02 -30.43 -21.92
CA SER A 80 -1.70 -31.75 -22.46
C SER A 80 -2.06 -31.86 -23.95
N LYS A 81 -1.37 -32.77 -24.66
CA LYS A 81 -1.72 -33.17 -26.03
C LYS A 81 -2.78 -34.28 -25.99
N ALA A 82 -4.02 -33.90 -25.77
CA ALA A 82 -5.10 -34.87 -25.69
C ALA A 82 -5.58 -35.32 -27.06
N ARG A 83 -6.03 -36.59 -27.14
CA ARG A 83 -6.74 -37.09 -28.34
C ARG A 83 -8.17 -36.55 -28.42
N ARG A 84 -8.76 -36.14 -27.29
CA ARG A 84 -10.09 -35.51 -27.17
C ARG A 84 -10.04 -34.48 -26.07
N GLY A 85 -10.53 -33.27 -26.33
CA GLY A 85 -10.56 -32.21 -25.35
C GLY A 85 -10.62 -30.83 -25.98
N TRP A 86 -10.57 -29.82 -25.16
CA TRP A 86 -10.54 -28.43 -25.53
C TRP A 86 -9.09 -27.90 -25.48
N PRO A 87 -8.72 -27.01 -26.39
CA PRO A 87 -9.52 -26.41 -27.50
C PRO A 87 -9.88 -27.38 -28.62
N TYR A 88 -8.96 -28.29 -28.99
CA TYR A 88 -9.12 -29.33 -30.01
C TYR A 88 -8.04 -30.41 -29.88
N PRO A 89 -8.22 -31.59 -30.51
CA PRO A 89 -7.22 -32.65 -30.47
C PRO A 89 -5.89 -32.20 -31.04
N GLY A 90 -4.81 -32.47 -30.31
CA GLY A 90 -3.45 -32.10 -30.74
C GLY A 90 -3.07 -30.64 -30.56
N TYR A 91 -3.83 -29.88 -29.78
CA TYR A 91 -3.54 -28.47 -29.47
C TYR A 91 -2.11 -28.26 -28.97
N ASP A 92 -1.43 -27.23 -29.52
CA ASP A 92 -0.06 -26.87 -29.10
C ASP A 92 -0.10 -26.01 -27.82
N TYR A 93 -0.33 -26.66 -26.67
CA TYR A 93 -0.35 -25.98 -25.37
C TYR A 93 1.03 -25.39 -25.02
N LEU A 94 2.13 -25.92 -25.55
CA LEU A 94 3.47 -25.35 -25.32
C LEU A 94 3.65 -24.06 -26.13
N GLY A 95 3.08 -23.98 -27.34
CA GLY A 95 2.97 -22.73 -28.10
C GLY A 95 2.18 -21.70 -27.33
N ARG A 96 1.02 -22.07 -26.80
CA ARG A 96 0.19 -21.17 -26.00
C ARG A 96 0.88 -20.72 -24.71
N ALA A 97 1.61 -21.59 -24.05
CA ALA A 97 2.42 -21.19 -22.88
C ALA A 97 3.48 -20.13 -23.26
N ARG A 98 4.14 -20.28 -24.42
CA ARG A 98 5.10 -19.26 -24.90
C ARG A 98 4.42 -17.91 -25.19
N GLU A 99 3.20 -17.92 -25.74
CA GLU A 99 2.42 -16.70 -25.95
C GLU A 99 2.11 -16.02 -24.62
N TRP A 100 1.63 -16.75 -23.61
CA TRP A 100 1.40 -16.23 -22.26
C TRP A 100 2.67 -15.65 -21.62
N ILE A 101 3.81 -16.31 -21.77
CA ILE A 101 5.09 -15.81 -21.26
C ILE A 101 5.45 -14.47 -21.91
N ALA A 102 5.25 -14.33 -23.23
CA ALA A 102 5.48 -13.08 -23.93
C ALA A 102 4.51 -11.97 -23.45
N GLU A 103 3.22 -12.28 -23.30
CA GLU A 103 2.21 -11.35 -22.75
C GLU A 103 2.57 -10.89 -21.32
N LEU A 104 3.11 -11.78 -20.48
CA LEU A 104 3.54 -11.45 -19.11
C LEU A 104 4.79 -10.56 -19.08
N GLU A 105 5.76 -10.77 -19.98
CA GLU A 105 6.93 -9.88 -20.09
C GLU A 105 6.53 -8.49 -20.59
N ASP A 106 5.58 -8.39 -21.51
CA ASP A 106 5.01 -7.11 -21.92
C ASP A 106 4.28 -6.43 -20.76
N LEU A 107 3.44 -7.18 -20.03
CA LEU A 107 2.72 -6.69 -18.86
C LEU A 107 3.67 -6.14 -17.79
N LYS A 108 4.77 -6.84 -17.54
CA LYS A 108 5.81 -6.48 -16.56
C LYS A 108 6.38 -5.09 -16.82
N SER A 109 6.53 -4.69 -18.08
CA SER A 109 7.05 -3.38 -18.45
C SER A 109 6.16 -2.21 -18.02
N GLY A 110 4.86 -2.45 -17.84
CA GLY A 110 3.86 -1.47 -17.42
C GLY A 110 3.59 -1.44 -15.90
N LEU A 111 4.19 -2.36 -15.13
CA LEU A 111 3.96 -2.42 -13.69
C LEU A 111 4.76 -1.35 -12.93
N SER A 112 4.15 -0.75 -11.92
CA SER A 112 4.79 0.25 -11.04
C SER A 112 5.65 -0.36 -9.91
N PHE A 113 5.85 -1.67 -9.92
CA PHE A 113 6.62 -2.43 -8.94
C PHE A 113 7.39 -3.56 -9.64
N PRO A 114 8.55 -3.97 -9.09
CA PRO A 114 9.37 -5.00 -9.72
C PRO A 114 8.79 -6.40 -9.54
N VAL A 115 8.83 -7.19 -10.63
CA VAL A 115 8.37 -8.60 -10.66
C VAL A 115 9.44 -9.47 -11.30
N GLU A 116 9.65 -10.65 -10.73
CA GLU A 116 10.44 -11.74 -11.28
C GLU A 116 9.53 -12.92 -11.58
N PHE A 117 9.52 -13.40 -12.82
CA PHE A 117 8.75 -14.56 -13.25
C PHE A 117 9.66 -15.78 -13.36
N VAL A 118 9.23 -16.88 -12.75
CA VAL A 118 9.76 -18.23 -12.98
C VAL A 118 8.68 -19.00 -13.73
N ASN A 119 8.98 -19.50 -14.93
CA ASN A 119 7.99 -20.07 -15.84
C ASN A 119 8.22 -21.56 -15.99
N GLU A 120 7.21 -22.37 -15.66
CA GLU A 120 7.22 -23.81 -15.74
C GLU A 120 6.01 -24.35 -16.52
N THR A 121 6.19 -25.48 -17.20
CA THR A 121 5.10 -26.19 -17.86
C THR A 121 4.91 -27.56 -17.23
N ALA A 122 3.65 -28.00 -17.08
CA ALA A 122 3.33 -29.32 -16.57
C ALA A 122 2.26 -30.00 -17.43
N SER A 123 2.53 -31.26 -17.80
CA SER A 123 1.59 -32.14 -18.50
C SER A 123 1.38 -33.46 -17.77
N THR A 124 2.19 -33.75 -16.75
CA THR A 124 2.16 -34.96 -15.95
C THR A 124 2.26 -34.63 -14.46
N MET A 125 1.91 -35.61 -13.62
CA MET A 125 2.11 -35.48 -12.17
C MET A 125 3.58 -35.47 -11.77
N ASP A 126 4.47 -36.02 -12.59
CA ASP A 126 5.91 -35.96 -12.33
C ASP A 126 6.47 -34.55 -12.60
N ASP A 127 5.95 -33.86 -13.61
CA ASP A 127 6.25 -32.43 -13.80
C ASP A 127 5.81 -31.61 -12.58
N VAL A 128 4.60 -31.86 -12.07
CA VAL A 128 4.08 -31.19 -10.88
C VAL A 128 4.99 -31.42 -9.67
N ARG A 129 5.42 -32.69 -9.43
CA ARG A 129 6.32 -33.01 -8.32
C ARG A 129 7.70 -32.39 -8.44
N ARG A 130 8.21 -32.24 -9.68
CA ARG A 130 9.46 -31.53 -9.95
C ARG A 130 9.33 -30.05 -9.60
N ILE A 131 8.29 -29.40 -10.12
CA ILE A 131 8.01 -27.99 -9.88
C ILE A 131 7.84 -27.69 -8.38
N GLU A 132 7.14 -28.56 -7.64
CA GLU A 132 6.99 -28.41 -6.18
C GLU A 132 8.31 -28.32 -5.44
N LYS A 133 9.34 -29.06 -5.87
CA LYS A 133 10.67 -29.01 -5.24
C LYS A 133 11.41 -27.71 -5.54
N GLU A 134 11.04 -27.03 -6.62
CA GLU A 134 11.66 -25.79 -7.07
C GLU A 134 10.90 -24.54 -6.59
N MET A 135 9.77 -24.74 -5.89
CA MET A 135 8.92 -23.65 -5.35
C MET A 135 9.45 -23.01 -4.06
N GLU A 136 10.71 -23.20 -3.73
CA GLU A 136 11.32 -22.49 -2.60
C GLU A 136 11.40 -20.99 -2.94
N ASP A 137 11.01 -20.13 -1.99
CA ASP A 137 11.14 -18.66 -2.05
C ASP A 137 10.26 -17.93 -3.10
N VAL A 138 9.01 -18.33 -3.32
CA VAL A 138 8.07 -17.59 -4.18
C VAL A 138 7.00 -16.85 -3.36
N ASP A 139 6.60 -15.68 -3.84
CA ASP A 139 5.56 -14.84 -3.21
C ASP A 139 4.14 -15.26 -3.62
N ALA A 140 3.97 -15.86 -4.80
CA ALA A 140 2.72 -16.44 -5.27
C ALA A 140 2.94 -17.46 -6.40
N ILE A 141 1.91 -18.30 -6.61
CA ILE A 141 1.85 -19.24 -7.71
C ILE A 141 0.69 -18.85 -8.62
N LEU A 142 0.95 -18.68 -9.92
CA LEU A 142 -0.06 -18.49 -10.95
C LEU A 142 -0.18 -19.76 -11.77
N VAL A 143 -1.33 -20.43 -11.70
CA VAL A 143 -1.62 -21.68 -12.40
C VAL A 143 -2.47 -21.38 -13.62
N TYR A 144 -1.88 -21.46 -14.80
CA TYR A 144 -2.55 -21.28 -16.08
C TYR A 144 -3.16 -22.59 -16.57
N ILE A 145 -4.47 -22.66 -16.69
CA ILE A 145 -5.20 -23.83 -17.17
C ILE A 145 -5.41 -23.65 -18.68
N LEU A 146 -4.54 -24.30 -19.48
CA LEU A 146 -4.48 -24.09 -20.95
C LEU A 146 -5.38 -25.03 -21.74
N THR A 147 -5.63 -26.24 -21.21
CA THR A 147 -6.43 -27.27 -21.91
C THR A 147 -7.34 -28.00 -20.94
N SER A 148 -8.41 -28.59 -21.45
CA SER A 148 -9.32 -29.44 -20.70
C SER A 148 -9.55 -30.77 -21.44
N GLU A 149 -9.26 -31.88 -20.77
CA GLU A 149 -9.63 -33.22 -21.24
C GLU A 149 -10.87 -33.73 -20.52
N SER A 150 -11.78 -34.39 -21.25
CA SER A 150 -13.06 -34.82 -20.71
C SER A 150 -13.00 -35.92 -19.65
N THR A 151 -11.85 -36.58 -19.42
CA THR A 151 -11.73 -37.67 -18.42
C THR A 151 -10.39 -37.73 -17.70
N ARG A 152 -9.26 -37.42 -18.36
CA ARG A 152 -7.92 -37.52 -17.73
C ARG A 152 -7.39 -36.19 -17.25
N PHE A 153 -7.73 -35.12 -17.91
CA PHE A 153 -7.19 -33.80 -17.58
C PHE A 153 -7.91 -33.15 -16.39
N THR A 154 -9.21 -33.38 -16.26
CA THR A 154 -9.94 -33.01 -15.03
C THR A 154 -9.26 -33.66 -13.82
N TYR A 155 -8.78 -34.90 -13.97
CA TYR A 155 -8.05 -35.60 -12.93
C TYR A 155 -6.62 -35.05 -12.73
N LEU A 156 -5.90 -34.66 -13.80
CA LEU A 156 -4.57 -34.08 -13.70
C LEU A 156 -4.63 -32.65 -13.21
N ALA A 157 -5.53 -31.82 -13.77
CA ALA A 157 -5.77 -30.46 -13.30
C ALA A 157 -6.29 -30.47 -11.86
N SER A 158 -7.25 -31.32 -11.51
CA SER A 158 -7.75 -31.47 -10.14
C SER A 158 -6.65 -31.95 -9.19
N LYS A 159 -5.77 -32.89 -9.61
CA LYS A 159 -4.64 -33.33 -8.79
C LYS A 159 -3.52 -32.31 -8.70
N ALA A 160 -3.14 -31.66 -9.80
CA ALA A 160 -2.16 -30.58 -9.80
C ALA A 160 -2.67 -29.40 -8.95
N ILE A 161 -3.95 -29.07 -9.10
CA ILE A 161 -4.64 -28.05 -8.32
C ILE A 161 -4.77 -28.46 -6.87
N ALA A 162 -5.15 -29.72 -6.58
CA ALA A 162 -5.13 -30.28 -5.25
C ALA A 162 -3.73 -30.17 -4.65
N ARG A 163 -2.72 -30.49 -5.38
CA ARG A 163 -1.35 -30.48 -4.90
C ARG A 163 -0.77 -29.08 -4.76
N PHE A 164 -1.03 -28.18 -5.68
CA PHE A 164 -0.67 -26.74 -5.54
C PHE A 164 -1.61 -25.96 -4.61
N GLY A 165 -2.76 -26.48 -4.30
CA GLY A 165 -3.80 -25.81 -3.53
C GLY A 165 -4.29 -26.51 -2.27
N TYR A 166 -4.21 -27.85 -2.16
CA TYR A 166 -4.83 -28.64 -1.09
C TYR A 166 -3.84 -29.24 -0.11
N ASP A 167 -2.82 -29.95 -0.61
CA ASP A 167 -1.98 -30.80 0.23
C ASP A 167 -0.73 -30.09 0.73
N HIS A 168 -0.30 -29.02 0.05
CA HIS A 168 0.87 -28.27 0.42
C HIS A 168 0.53 -26.79 0.50
N ILE A 169 0.34 -26.31 1.72
CA ILE A 169 0.45 -24.90 2.03
C ILE A 169 1.93 -24.56 1.92
N HIS A 170 2.36 -24.11 0.74
CA HIS A 170 3.70 -23.59 0.58
C HIS A 170 3.83 -22.38 1.50
N LYS A 171 4.79 -22.44 2.43
CA LYS A 171 5.05 -21.34 3.35
C LYS A 171 6.35 -20.65 2.96
N TYR A 172 6.27 -19.36 2.72
CA TYR A 172 7.42 -18.51 2.58
C TYR A 172 7.41 -17.48 3.71
N GLY A 173 8.51 -17.36 4.45
CA GLY A 173 8.59 -16.47 5.59
C GLY A 173 7.54 -16.76 6.70
N GLY A 174 7.02 -17.99 6.79
CA GLY A 174 6.00 -18.38 7.77
C GLY A 174 4.54 -18.16 7.32
N TYR A 175 4.30 -17.63 6.11
CA TYR A 175 2.97 -17.35 5.57
C TYR A 175 2.62 -18.28 4.41
N ASP A 176 1.32 -18.55 4.25
CA ASP A 176 0.81 -19.31 3.12
C ASP A 176 1.06 -18.56 1.81
N VAL A 177 1.62 -19.25 0.82
CA VAL A 177 1.82 -18.71 -0.53
C VAL A 177 0.49 -18.73 -1.27
N PRO A 178 -0.04 -17.58 -1.71
CA PRO A 178 -1.31 -17.51 -2.40
C PRO A 178 -1.24 -18.17 -3.79
N THR A 179 -2.33 -18.88 -4.15
CA THR A 179 -2.49 -19.48 -5.47
C THR A 179 -3.56 -18.74 -6.26
N ILE A 180 -3.22 -18.33 -7.49
CA ILE A 180 -4.10 -17.67 -8.44
C ILE A 180 -4.26 -18.59 -9.65
N TYR A 181 -5.48 -18.90 -10.01
CA TYR A 181 -5.80 -19.68 -11.21
C TYR A 181 -6.12 -18.75 -12.35
N VAL A 182 -5.46 -18.92 -13.48
CA VAL A 182 -5.71 -18.17 -14.70
C VAL A 182 -6.28 -19.13 -15.74
N VAL A 183 -7.50 -18.86 -16.19
CA VAL A 183 -8.21 -19.69 -17.17
C VAL A 183 -7.87 -19.19 -18.55
N ASP A 184 -7.23 -20.02 -19.37
CA ASP A 184 -7.10 -19.73 -20.80
C ASP A 184 -8.45 -20.00 -21.47
N LEU A 185 -9.07 -18.93 -21.97
CA LEU A 185 -10.44 -18.98 -22.50
C LEU A 185 -10.53 -19.94 -23.70
N TYR A 186 -11.61 -20.70 -23.75
CA TYR A 186 -11.87 -21.76 -24.74
C TYR A 186 -10.93 -22.98 -24.66
N GLY A 187 -10.04 -23.02 -23.66
CA GLY A 187 -9.12 -24.12 -23.40
C GLY A 187 -9.31 -24.73 -22.01
N GLY A 188 -9.18 -23.88 -20.99
CA GLY A 188 -9.18 -24.29 -19.60
C GLY A 188 -10.54 -24.32 -18.89
N ASP A 189 -11.57 -23.75 -19.49
CA ASP A 189 -12.86 -23.46 -18.85
C ASP A 189 -13.54 -24.68 -18.23
N ILE A 190 -13.58 -25.80 -18.98
CA ILE A 190 -14.26 -27.03 -18.53
C ILE A 190 -13.62 -27.60 -17.28
N SER A 191 -12.30 -27.44 -17.12
CA SER A 191 -11.59 -27.90 -15.94
C SER A 191 -11.65 -26.88 -14.79
N ALA A 192 -11.71 -25.60 -15.09
CA ALA A 192 -11.66 -24.51 -14.11
C ALA A 192 -13.01 -24.30 -13.40
N LEU A 193 -14.13 -24.36 -14.12
CA LEU A 193 -15.44 -24.04 -13.53
C LEU A 193 -15.87 -24.99 -12.40
N PRO A 194 -15.77 -26.32 -12.53
CA PRO A 194 -16.09 -27.24 -11.42
C PRO A 194 -15.17 -27.03 -10.21
N LEU A 195 -13.93 -26.67 -10.47
CA LEU A 195 -12.94 -26.42 -9.42
C LEU A 195 -13.33 -25.27 -8.49
N VAL A 196 -14.06 -24.26 -8.98
CA VAL A 196 -14.54 -23.13 -8.14
C VAL A 196 -15.41 -23.64 -7.00
N GLU A 197 -16.29 -24.61 -7.29
CA GLU A 197 -17.16 -25.23 -6.29
C GLU A 197 -16.36 -26.06 -5.30
N ASP A 198 -15.45 -26.89 -5.80
CA ASP A 198 -14.60 -27.74 -4.96
C ASP A 198 -13.76 -26.92 -3.98
N LEU A 199 -13.10 -25.84 -4.47
CA LEU A 199 -12.29 -24.97 -3.63
C LEU A 199 -13.11 -24.23 -2.56
N LYS A 200 -14.34 -23.83 -2.88
CA LYS A 200 -15.26 -23.22 -1.92
C LYS A 200 -15.70 -24.21 -0.84
N ASN A 201 -16.04 -25.43 -1.24
CA ASN A 201 -16.52 -26.47 -0.32
C ASN A 201 -15.49 -26.85 0.74
N ILE A 202 -14.20 -26.76 0.42
CA ILE A 202 -13.11 -27.04 1.38
C ILE A 202 -12.63 -25.77 2.11
N GLY A 203 -13.25 -24.60 1.87
CA GLY A 203 -12.89 -23.35 2.52
C GLY A 203 -11.53 -22.77 2.07
N LYS A 204 -11.03 -23.16 0.89
CA LYS A 204 -9.73 -22.66 0.38
C LYS A 204 -9.83 -21.20 -0.02
N LYS A 205 -8.84 -20.41 0.36
CA LYS A 205 -8.64 -19.05 -0.16
C LYS A 205 -8.00 -19.15 -1.54
N PHE A 206 -8.65 -18.61 -2.55
CA PHE A 206 -8.14 -18.61 -3.92
C PHE A 206 -8.64 -17.40 -4.70
N LEU A 207 -7.93 -17.09 -5.76
CA LEU A 207 -8.37 -16.15 -6.79
C LEU A 207 -8.41 -16.88 -8.12
N MET A 208 -9.50 -16.74 -8.87
CA MET A 208 -9.61 -17.27 -10.22
C MET A 208 -9.84 -16.11 -11.19
N ILE A 209 -9.02 -16.03 -12.22
CA ILE A 209 -9.08 -15.05 -13.29
C ILE A 209 -9.51 -15.78 -14.56
N SER A 210 -10.73 -15.50 -15.01
CA SER A 210 -11.27 -15.91 -16.31
C SER A 210 -11.61 -14.64 -17.08
N SER A 211 -10.63 -14.12 -17.82
CA SER A 211 -10.72 -12.79 -18.44
C SER A 211 -9.87 -12.71 -19.71
N SER A 212 -10.39 -12.03 -20.73
CA SER A 212 -9.64 -11.68 -21.94
C SER A 212 -8.72 -10.46 -21.75
N ARG A 213 -8.69 -9.86 -20.54
CA ARG A 213 -7.89 -8.67 -20.25
C ARG A 213 -6.71 -9.02 -19.34
N THR A 214 -5.51 -8.86 -19.85
CA THR A 214 -4.27 -9.03 -19.06
C THR A 214 -4.16 -8.05 -17.89
N SER A 215 -4.88 -6.92 -17.94
CA SER A 215 -4.98 -5.98 -16.82
C SER A 215 -5.57 -6.60 -15.54
N ASP A 216 -6.38 -7.66 -15.63
CA ASP A 216 -6.87 -8.37 -14.46
C ASP A 216 -5.76 -9.21 -13.79
N ILE A 217 -4.79 -9.70 -14.57
CA ILE A 217 -3.56 -10.31 -14.03
C ILE A 217 -2.68 -9.23 -13.37
N ALA A 218 -2.53 -8.05 -13.99
CA ALA A 218 -1.81 -6.93 -13.38
C ALA A 218 -2.37 -6.53 -12.01
N ARG A 219 -3.69 -6.49 -11.87
CA ARG A 219 -4.38 -6.25 -10.58
C ARG A 219 -4.06 -7.34 -9.56
N ALA A 220 -4.09 -8.60 -9.96
CA ALA A 220 -3.74 -9.71 -9.08
C ALA A 220 -2.28 -9.63 -8.62
N LEU A 221 -1.35 -9.34 -9.52
CA LEU A 221 0.07 -9.11 -9.17
C LEU A 221 0.22 -7.92 -8.21
N LYS A 222 -0.57 -6.86 -8.38
CA LYS A 222 -0.60 -5.72 -7.44
C LYS A 222 -1.09 -6.14 -6.05
N CYS A 223 -2.07 -7.03 -5.97
CA CYS A 223 -2.52 -7.61 -4.70
C CYS A 223 -1.41 -8.45 -4.04
N ILE A 224 -0.69 -9.28 -4.81
CA ILE A 224 0.46 -10.03 -4.29
C ILE A 224 1.57 -9.10 -3.80
N TYR A 225 1.89 -8.06 -4.58
CA TYR A 225 2.83 -7.03 -4.14
C TYR A 225 2.39 -6.39 -2.81
N THR A 226 1.11 -6.03 -2.69
CA THR A 226 0.53 -5.48 -1.45
C THR A 226 0.69 -6.44 -0.28
N LEU A 227 0.41 -7.73 -0.47
CA LEU A 227 0.63 -8.77 0.56
C LEU A 227 2.08 -8.83 1.01
N LYS A 228 3.03 -8.88 0.08
CA LYS A 228 4.46 -8.86 0.39
C LYS A 228 4.86 -7.63 1.20
N MET A 229 4.37 -6.48 0.79
CA MET A 229 4.68 -5.22 1.47
C MET A 229 4.06 -5.14 2.86
N LEU A 230 2.84 -5.64 3.07
CA LEU A 230 2.22 -5.75 4.39
C LEU A 230 3.04 -6.65 5.33
N ARG A 231 3.54 -7.79 4.83
CA ARG A 231 4.41 -8.71 5.58
C ARG A 231 5.76 -8.09 6.00
N ASN A 232 6.23 -7.12 5.23
CA ASN A 232 7.46 -6.37 5.50
C ASN A 232 7.20 -5.05 6.25
N SER A 233 5.95 -4.77 6.61
CA SER A 233 5.57 -3.52 7.28
C SER A 233 5.63 -3.64 8.80
N ARG A 234 5.99 -2.51 9.42
CA ARG A 234 5.95 -2.33 10.87
C ARG A 234 5.21 -1.06 11.22
N VAL A 235 4.28 -1.18 12.17
CA VAL A 235 3.54 -0.07 12.77
C VAL A 235 4.05 0.18 14.19
N LEU A 236 4.43 1.40 14.50
CA LEU A 236 4.68 1.83 15.87
C LEU A 236 3.36 2.33 16.46
N LEU A 237 2.85 1.62 17.46
CA LEU A 237 1.66 2.02 18.20
C LEU A 237 2.12 2.84 19.41
N ILE A 238 2.02 4.16 19.27
CA ILE A 238 2.45 5.12 20.28
C ILE A 238 1.29 5.38 21.22
N THR A 239 1.28 4.71 22.35
CA THR A 239 0.24 4.81 23.39
C THR A 239 0.79 4.34 24.72
N LYS A 240 0.08 4.66 25.81
CA LYS A 240 0.42 4.24 27.14
C LYS A 240 -0.80 3.63 27.83
N ARG A 241 -0.63 2.41 28.30
CA ARG A 241 -1.74 1.63 28.87
C ARG A 241 -2.39 2.35 30.04
N GLU A 242 -1.58 2.94 30.90
CA GLU A 242 -2.02 3.65 32.09
C GLU A 242 -2.75 4.96 31.74
N ALA A 243 -2.35 5.60 30.63
CA ALA A 243 -2.98 6.83 30.16
C ALA A 243 -4.33 6.53 29.48
N ASN A 244 -4.36 5.57 28.57
CA ASN A 244 -5.57 5.22 27.82
C ASN A 244 -5.72 3.71 27.62
N PRO A 245 -6.22 2.97 28.63
CA PRO A 245 -6.37 1.51 28.56
C PRO A 245 -7.26 1.04 27.40
N ALA A 246 -8.23 1.85 26.95
CA ALA A 246 -9.12 1.51 25.85
C ALA A 246 -8.42 1.44 24.50
N LYS A 247 -7.31 2.15 24.32
CA LYS A 247 -6.49 2.14 23.11
C LYS A 247 -5.38 1.06 23.15
N TYR A 248 -5.14 0.47 24.33
CA TYR A 248 -4.16 -0.60 24.48
C TYR A 248 -4.74 -1.93 24.00
N LEU A 249 -4.23 -2.45 22.90
CA LEU A 249 -4.64 -3.73 22.36
C LEU A 249 -3.84 -4.88 22.98
N SER A 250 -4.51 -6.02 23.24
CA SER A 250 -3.84 -7.17 23.84
C SER A 250 -2.78 -7.77 22.90
N PRO A 251 -1.74 -8.44 23.46
CA PRO A 251 -0.76 -9.16 22.66
C PRO A 251 -1.39 -10.18 21.71
N GLU A 252 -2.49 -10.84 22.12
CA GLU A 252 -3.21 -11.82 21.31
C GLU A 252 -3.84 -11.14 20.08
N TYR A 253 -4.38 -9.94 20.25
CA TYR A 253 -4.95 -9.20 19.14
C TYR A 253 -3.87 -8.72 18.14
N ILE A 254 -2.73 -8.28 18.66
CA ILE A 254 -1.56 -7.91 17.85
C ILE A 254 -1.04 -9.13 17.08
N SER A 255 -1.00 -10.32 17.72
CA SER A 255 -0.63 -11.58 17.06
C SER A 255 -1.55 -11.89 15.89
N ARG A 256 -2.87 -11.73 16.07
CA ARG A 256 -3.84 -11.93 14.98
C ARG A 256 -3.64 -10.99 13.79
N ILE A 257 -3.24 -9.73 14.03
CA ILE A 257 -2.86 -8.81 12.94
C ILE A 257 -1.66 -9.36 12.18
N LYS A 258 -0.64 -9.81 12.91
CA LYS A 258 0.57 -10.39 12.32
C LYS A 258 0.26 -11.66 11.54
N GLU A 259 -0.55 -12.56 12.07
CA GLU A 259 -0.97 -13.79 11.41
C GLU A 259 -1.73 -13.49 10.10
N LYS A 260 -2.63 -12.52 10.12
CA LYS A 260 -3.51 -12.22 8.98
C LYS A 260 -2.85 -11.37 7.91
N PHE A 261 -2.16 -10.31 8.30
CA PHE A 261 -1.57 -9.33 7.37
C PHE A 261 -0.05 -9.43 7.26
N GLY A 262 0.59 -10.14 8.18
CA GLY A 262 2.05 -10.19 8.29
C GLY A 262 2.68 -8.97 8.94
N THR A 263 1.92 -7.92 9.18
CA THR A 263 2.41 -6.64 9.68
C THR A 263 2.82 -6.74 11.15
N ASP A 264 4.04 -6.33 11.45
CA ASP A 264 4.57 -6.24 12.82
C ASP A 264 4.04 -4.97 13.51
N VAL A 265 3.58 -5.10 14.76
CA VAL A 265 3.11 -3.97 15.56
C VAL A 265 3.93 -3.89 16.83
N ARG A 266 4.50 -2.73 17.12
CA ARG A 266 5.29 -2.49 18.33
C ARG A 266 4.74 -1.34 19.15
N TYR A 267 4.62 -1.55 20.44
CA TYR A 267 4.32 -0.48 21.38
C TYR A 267 5.51 0.44 21.58
N VAL A 268 5.23 1.74 21.67
CA VAL A 268 6.18 2.82 22.00
C VAL A 268 5.54 3.72 23.04
N ASP A 269 6.28 4.09 24.07
CA ASP A 269 5.81 5.02 25.10
C ASP A 269 5.94 6.47 24.64
N TYR A 270 5.09 7.37 25.16
CA TYR A 270 5.16 8.80 24.88
C TYR A 270 6.51 9.43 25.26
N THR A 271 7.16 8.90 26.31
CA THR A 271 8.48 9.38 26.78
C THR A 271 9.58 9.15 25.75
N ASP A 272 9.48 8.10 24.92
CA ASP A 272 10.44 7.85 23.83
C ASP A 272 10.29 8.91 22.72
N VAL A 273 9.04 9.30 22.41
CA VAL A 273 8.77 10.40 21.46
C VAL A 273 9.28 11.72 22.04
N LEU A 274 8.98 12.01 23.31
CA LEU A 274 9.40 13.25 23.98
C LEU A 274 10.92 13.38 24.04
N LYS A 275 11.63 12.29 24.30
CA LYS A 275 13.10 12.26 24.27
C LYS A 275 13.61 12.70 22.89
N LEU A 276 13.14 12.06 21.83
CA LEU A 276 13.54 12.40 20.47
C LEU A 276 13.13 13.82 20.08
N TYR A 277 11.96 14.29 20.51
CA TYR A 277 11.51 15.66 20.31
C TYR A 277 12.48 16.70 20.88
N ASN A 278 12.99 16.45 22.07
CA ASN A 278 13.97 17.34 22.74
C ASN A 278 15.36 17.28 22.09
N GLU A 279 15.67 16.24 21.32
CA GLU A 279 16.93 16.07 20.57
C GLU A 279 16.90 16.71 19.17
N VAL A 280 15.73 17.17 18.71
CA VAL A 280 15.61 17.78 17.36
C VAL A 280 16.31 19.13 17.35
N ASP A 281 17.11 19.33 16.31
CA ASP A 281 17.78 20.61 16.04
C ASP A 281 16.76 21.72 15.72
N ASP A 282 16.88 22.85 16.40
CA ASP A 282 15.95 23.96 16.26
C ASP A 282 16.05 24.63 14.90
N GLU A 283 17.25 24.75 14.28
CA GLU A 283 17.43 25.35 12.96
C GLU A 283 16.80 24.49 11.87
N GLU A 284 16.93 23.15 11.98
CA GLU A 284 16.30 22.23 11.05
C GLU A 284 14.77 22.31 11.13
N ALA A 285 14.24 22.38 12.35
CA ALA A 285 12.81 22.52 12.59
C ALA A 285 12.28 23.87 12.05
N GLU A 286 12.99 24.97 12.30
CA GLU A 286 12.62 26.30 11.84
C GLU A 286 12.64 26.41 10.30
N LYS A 287 13.65 25.83 9.64
CA LYS A 287 13.75 25.80 8.18
C LYS A 287 12.54 25.08 7.54
N LEU A 288 12.12 23.94 8.09
CA LEU A 288 10.93 23.24 7.61
C LEU A 288 9.67 24.03 7.91
N ALA A 289 9.54 24.60 9.12
CA ALA A 289 8.42 25.43 9.51
C ALA A 289 8.25 26.63 8.56
N LYS A 290 9.34 27.31 8.21
CA LYS A 290 9.33 28.42 7.26
C LYS A 290 8.79 28.00 5.89
N LYS A 291 9.26 26.87 5.37
CA LYS A 291 8.78 26.33 4.08
C LYS A 291 7.26 26.04 4.12
N ILE A 292 6.77 25.46 5.20
CA ILE A 292 5.34 25.14 5.36
C ILE A 292 4.52 26.42 5.53
N PHE A 293 5.04 27.39 6.29
CA PHE A 293 4.39 28.68 6.55
C PHE A 293 4.24 29.51 5.27
N GLU A 294 5.31 29.60 4.47
CA GLU A 294 5.32 30.31 3.19
C GLU A 294 4.50 29.59 2.11
N GLY A 295 4.40 28.25 2.17
CA GLY A 295 3.60 27.44 1.24
C GLY A 295 2.10 27.42 1.55
N ALA A 296 1.68 27.88 2.73
CA ALA A 296 0.28 27.91 3.11
C ALA A 296 -0.49 29.00 2.34
N ARG A 297 -1.69 28.64 1.84
CA ARG A 297 -2.60 29.62 1.23
C ARG A 297 -3.10 30.67 2.23
N GLU A 298 -3.27 30.26 3.46
CA GLU A 298 -3.77 31.08 4.57
C GLU A 298 -3.29 30.48 5.90
N ILE A 299 -3.13 31.35 6.90
CA ILE A 299 -2.81 30.96 8.28
C ILE A 299 -3.86 31.64 9.16
N ARG A 300 -4.65 30.84 9.90
CA ARG A 300 -5.76 31.39 10.68
C ARG A 300 -5.41 31.54 12.16
N GLU A 301 -5.05 30.45 12.82
CA GLU A 301 -4.86 30.48 14.27
C GLU A 301 -3.41 30.30 14.72
N PRO A 302 -2.60 29.34 14.20
CA PRO A 302 -1.31 29.04 14.79
C PRO A 302 -0.27 30.12 14.47
N SER A 303 0.62 30.36 15.44
CA SER A 303 1.79 31.20 15.26
C SER A 303 2.91 30.44 14.50
N PHE A 304 3.92 31.19 14.04
CA PHE A 304 5.13 30.57 13.47
C PHE A 304 5.87 29.72 14.51
N GLU A 305 5.93 30.15 15.79
CA GLU A 305 6.55 29.41 16.87
C GLU A 305 5.83 28.07 17.14
N ASP A 306 4.49 28.03 17.07
CA ASP A 306 3.73 26.79 17.16
C ASP A 306 4.10 25.83 16.01
N LEU A 307 4.28 26.35 14.81
CA LEU A 307 4.68 25.55 13.67
C LEU A 307 6.11 24.99 13.82
N VAL A 308 7.05 25.75 14.38
CA VAL A 308 8.41 25.23 14.70
C VAL A 308 8.30 24.07 15.68
N LYS A 309 7.53 24.19 16.75
CA LYS A 309 7.29 23.09 17.70
C LYS A 309 6.64 21.88 17.01
N ALA A 310 5.73 22.11 16.07
CA ALA A 310 5.05 21.03 15.35
C ALA A 310 5.97 20.33 14.35
N THR A 311 6.91 21.05 13.74
CA THR A 311 7.95 20.43 12.87
C THR A 311 8.98 19.63 13.69
N LYS A 312 9.27 20.00 14.93
CA LYS A 312 10.04 19.15 15.85
C LYS A 312 9.34 17.79 16.08
N MET A 313 8.01 17.79 16.25
CA MET A 313 7.24 16.54 16.38
C MET A 313 7.37 15.66 15.11
N TYR A 314 7.33 16.26 13.93
CA TYR A 314 7.56 15.53 12.68
C TYR A 314 8.94 14.86 12.64
N TYR A 315 10.02 15.57 12.97
CA TYR A 315 11.36 15.00 12.97
C TYR A 315 11.53 13.93 14.03
N ALA A 316 10.94 14.11 15.22
CA ALA A 316 10.95 13.11 16.28
C ALA A 316 10.28 11.80 15.84
N LEU A 317 9.08 11.88 15.25
CA LEU A 317 8.36 10.71 14.74
C LEU A 317 9.13 10.05 13.58
N LYS A 318 9.68 10.83 12.65
CA LYS A 318 10.47 10.31 11.54
C LYS A 318 11.74 9.59 12.00
N LYS A 319 12.44 10.15 12.99
CA LYS A 319 13.61 9.53 13.63
C LYS A 319 13.24 8.24 14.33
N LEU A 320 12.15 8.25 15.11
CA LEU A 320 11.61 7.06 15.79
C LEU A 320 11.31 5.93 14.79
N MET A 321 10.64 6.25 13.68
CA MET A 321 10.36 5.30 12.62
C MET A 321 11.62 4.72 12.01
N SER A 322 12.61 5.56 11.73
CA SER A 322 13.90 5.15 11.15
C SER A 322 14.67 4.20 12.09
N GLU A 323 14.77 4.52 13.37
CA GLU A 323 15.48 3.72 14.39
C GLU A 323 14.82 2.35 14.60
N ASN A 324 13.51 2.25 14.38
CA ASN A 324 12.74 1.02 14.51
C ASN A 324 12.51 0.29 13.18
N ASN A 325 13.06 0.75 12.06
CA ASN A 325 12.76 0.24 10.72
C ASN A 325 11.23 0.13 10.48
N ALA A 326 10.49 1.17 10.88
CA ALA A 326 9.04 1.24 10.74
C ALA A 326 8.65 2.12 9.55
N ASN A 327 7.58 1.74 8.88
CA ASN A 327 6.98 2.48 7.76
C ASN A 327 5.58 3.01 8.09
N ALA A 328 5.13 2.76 9.32
CA ALA A 328 3.87 3.29 9.82
C ALA A 328 3.95 3.67 11.31
N VAL A 329 3.16 4.67 11.70
CA VAL A 329 2.86 5.01 13.09
C VAL A 329 1.36 5.11 13.31
N ALA A 330 0.91 4.79 14.52
CA ALA A 330 -0.44 5.08 15.02
C ALA A 330 -0.28 5.70 16.41
N ILE A 331 -0.57 7.00 16.54
CA ILE A 331 -0.32 7.75 17.78
C ILE A 331 -1.63 8.08 18.50
N ASP A 332 -1.70 7.75 19.80
CA ASP A 332 -2.81 8.10 20.67
C ASP A 332 -2.68 9.54 21.17
N CYS A 333 -2.95 10.48 20.27
CA CYS A 333 -2.81 11.91 20.56
C CYS A 333 -3.80 12.39 21.63
N LEU A 334 -5.04 11.93 21.62
CA LEU A 334 -6.05 12.30 22.61
C LEU A 334 -5.73 11.70 23.98
N GLY A 335 -5.32 10.41 24.02
CA GLY A 335 -4.89 9.77 25.25
C GLY A 335 -3.68 10.46 25.87
N TRP A 336 -2.73 10.91 25.04
CA TRP A 336 -1.58 11.68 25.51
C TRP A 336 -1.99 13.05 26.04
N LEU A 337 -2.86 13.76 25.33
CA LEU A 337 -3.30 15.09 25.72
C LEU A 337 -4.16 15.09 26.99
N GLU A 338 -5.06 14.10 27.14
CA GLU A 338 -6.10 14.11 28.16
C GLU A 338 -5.75 13.31 29.42
N TYR A 339 -5.05 12.18 29.25
CA TYR A 339 -4.92 11.18 30.32
C TYR A 339 -3.49 10.99 30.83
N ASP A 340 -2.46 11.32 30.05
CA ASP A 340 -1.07 11.14 30.49
C ASP A 340 -0.54 12.35 31.26
N LYS A 341 0.26 12.08 32.28
CA LYS A 341 0.94 13.13 33.05
C LYS A 341 2.19 13.67 32.37
N THR A 342 2.69 12.96 31.34
CA THR A 342 3.81 13.42 30.52
C THR A 342 3.31 14.56 29.65
N PRO A 343 3.88 15.77 29.73
CA PRO A 343 3.39 16.89 28.95
C PRO A 343 3.59 16.62 27.44
N MET A 344 2.51 16.74 26.66
CA MET A 344 2.60 16.74 25.21
C MET A 344 3.23 18.06 24.76
N PRO A 345 4.36 18.04 24.04
CA PRO A 345 5.02 19.29 23.65
C PRO A 345 4.27 20.04 22.52
N MET A 346 3.56 19.30 21.66
CA MET A 346 2.79 19.82 20.53
C MET A 346 1.87 18.72 19.97
N THR A 347 0.68 19.10 19.48
CA THR A 347 -0.22 18.17 18.77
C THR A 347 0.46 17.61 17.52
N PRO A 348 0.31 16.30 17.20
CA PRO A 348 1.03 15.67 16.10
C PRO A 348 0.39 15.90 14.71
N CYS A 349 -0.72 16.65 14.62
CA CYS A 349 -1.56 16.69 13.41
C CYS A 349 -0.80 17.05 12.15
N ILE A 350 -0.02 18.16 12.14
CA ILE A 350 0.77 18.54 10.96
C ILE A 350 1.91 17.53 10.71
N ALA A 351 2.51 16.96 11.76
CA ALA A 351 3.54 15.96 11.62
C ALA A 351 3.00 14.71 10.90
N LEU A 352 1.80 14.24 11.25
CA LEU A 352 1.15 13.11 10.59
C LEU A 352 0.80 13.44 9.13
N SER A 353 0.32 14.66 8.85
CA SER A 353 0.05 15.15 7.49
C SER A 353 1.31 15.11 6.61
N LEU A 354 2.45 15.57 7.13
CA LEU A 354 3.73 15.57 6.41
C LEU A 354 4.24 14.15 6.16
N LEU A 355 4.21 13.27 7.17
CA LEU A 355 4.59 11.87 7.02
C LEU A 355 3.74 11.16 5.97
N ASN A 356 2.41 11.36 6.00
CA ASN A 356 1.51 10.83 4.98
C ASN A 356 1.84 11.36 3.59
N SER A 357 2.12 12.66 3.46
CA SER A 357 2.50 13.31 2.18
C SER A 357 3.80 12.75 1.59
N GLU A 358 4.74 12.32 2.44
CA GLU A 358 6.00 11.65 2.04
C GLU A 358 5.82 10.17 1.70
N GLY A 359 4.64 9.62 1.92
CA GLY A 359 4.31 8.23 1.62
C GLY A 359 4.59 7.24 2.74
N PHE A 360 4.84 7.70 3.97
CA PHE A 360 4.68 6.89 5.16
C PHE A 360 3.19 6.71 5.48
N VAL A 361 2.89 5.87 6.45
CA VAL A 361 1.54 5.80 7.03
C VAL A 361 1.57 6.36 8.43
N ALA A 362 0.77 7.39 8.66
CA ALA A 362 0.68 8.05 9.96
C ALA A 362 -0.78 8.25 10.35
N ALA A 363 -1.29 7.32 11.18
CA ALA A 363 -2.65 7.30 11.66
C ALA A 363 -2.77 8.05 13.00
N CYS A 364 -3.87 8.78 13.16
CA CYS A 364 -4.23 9.47 14.38
C CYS A 364 -4.98 8.55 15.36
N GLU A 365 -5.12 8.97 16.60
CA GLU A 365 -5.96 8.36 17.64
C GLU A 365 -5.69 6.87 17.92
N ALA A 366 -4.45 6.43 17.70
CA ALA A 366 -4.03 5.03 17.84
C ALA A 366 -4.91 4.04 17.08
N ASP A 367 -5.59 4.47 15.99
CA ASP A 367 -6.45 3.58 15.22
C ASP A 367 -5.62 2.64 14.33
N LEU A 368 -5.26 1.51 14.91
CA LEU A 368 -4.46 0.48 14.24
C LEU A 368 -5.19 -0.15 13.03
N HIS A 369 -6.54 -0.24 13.06
CA HIS A 369 -7.31 -0.74 11.91
C HIS A 369 -7.21 0.21 10.73
N SER A 370 -7.31 1.52 10.99
CA SER A 370 -7.07 2.54 9.98
C SER A 370 -5.63 2.53 9.49
N ALA A 371 -4.63 2.36 10.38
CA ALA A 371 -3.23 2.25 9.98
C ALA A 371 -2.99 1.07 9.02
N ILE A 372 -3.56 -0.11 9.29
CA ILE A 372 -3.49 -1.28 8.39
C ILE A 372 -4.20 -0.99 7.06
N THR A 373 -5.37 -0.35 7.09
CA THR A 373 -6.10 0.04 5.87
C THR A 373 -5.31 1.06 5.05
N MET A 374 -4.67 2.04 5.70
CA MET A 374 -3.78 3.00 5.04
C MET A 374 -2.56 2.31 4.40
N LEU A 375 -1.97 1.29 5.05
CA LEU A 375 -0.90 0.48 4.47
C LEU A 375 -1.39 -0.28 3.22
N ILE A 376 -2.60 -0.86 3.27
CA ILE A 376 -3.20 -1.49 2.10
C ILE A 376 -3.31 -0.50 0.95
N PHE A 377 -3.90 0.68 1.17
CA PHE A 377 -4.02 1.71 0.13
C PHE A 377 -2.65 2.22 -0.34
N ARG A 378 -1.70 2.42 0.58
CA ARG A 378 -0.33 2.83 0.23
C ARG A 378 0.28 1.91 -0.82
N TYR A 379 0.06 0.61 -0.70
CA TYR A 379 0.63 -0.38 -1.63
C TYR A 379 -0.26 -0.64 -2.83
N LEU A 380 -1.59 -0.55 -2.72
CA LEU A 380 -2.51 -0.67 -3.86
C LEU A 380 -2.53 0.59 -4.73
N ALA A 381 -2.79 1.75 -4.14
CA ALA A 381 -2.89 3.00 -4.88
C ALA A 381 -1.52 3.58 -5.26
N GLY A 382 -0.48 3.32 -4.44
CA GLY A 382 0.84 3.93 -4.58
C GLY A 382 0.88 5.39 -4.15
N GLU A 383 -0.18 5.88 -3.50
CA GLU A 383 -0.39 7.27 -3.10
C GLU A 383 -0.77 7.41 -1.63
N PRO A 384 -0.63 8.60 -1.07
CA PRO A 384 -1.11 8.91 0.28
C PRO A 384 -2.61 8.71 0.42
N SER A 385 -3.00 8.17 1.56
CA SER A 385 -4.38 8.14 2.05
C SER A 385 -4.44 8.73 3.44
N PHE A 386 -5.62 9.00 3.97
CA PHE A 386 -5.74 9.50 5.33
C PHE A 386 -6.96 8.97 6.07
N ILE A 387 -6.85 8.89 7.39
CA ILE A 387 -7.93 8.60 8.31
C ILE A 387 -8.91 9.77 8.34
N SER A 388 -10.20 9.49 8.42
CA SER A 388 -11.25 10.52 8.43
C SER A 388 -12.43 10.13 9.30
N ASP A 389 -13.08 11.15 9.90
CA ASP A 389 -14.39 11.07 10.54
C ASP A 389 -15.47 11.41 9.51
N PRO A 390 -16.36 10.48 9.16
CA PRO A 390 -17.42 10.75 8.22
C PRO A 390 -18.56 11.56 8.85
N VAL A 391 -18.97 12.62 8.17
CA VAL A 391 -20.22 13.34 8.44
C VAL A 391 -21.17 13.09 7.27
N ILE A 392 -22.32 12.49 7.53
CA ILE A 392 -23.26 12.05 6.51
C ILE A 392 -24.37 13.10 6.38
N ASP A 393 -24.54 13.65 5.18
CA ASP A 393 -25.62 14.56 4.85
C ASP A 393 -26.55 13.90 3.81
N THR A 394 -27.64 13.30 4.31
CA THR A 394 -28.58 12.56 3.47
C THR A 394 -29.38 13.49 2.53
N ALA A 395 -29.59 14.75 2.92
CA ALA A 395 -30.32 15.70 2.09
C ALA A 395 -29.52 16.10 0.84
N ARG A 396 -28.18 16.08 0.93
CA ARG A 396 -27.26 16.42 -0.17
C ARG A 396 -26.69 15.18 -0.86
N ASN A 397 -26.99 14.00 -0.33
CA ASN A 397 -26.44 12.71 -0.79
C ASN A 397 -24.90 12.68 -0.81
N VAL A 398 -24.27 13.18 0.26
CA VAL A 398 -22.82 13.24 0.40
C VAL A 398 -22.34 12.70 1.74
N VAL A 399 -21.09 12.24 1.75
CA VAL A 399 -20.32 11.97 2.97
C VAL A 399 -19.14 12.94 3.00
N ILE A 400 -19.01 13.69 4.10
CA ILE A 400 -17.93 14.65 4.29
C ILE A 400 -16.87 13.97 5.17
N HIS A 401 -15.68 13.76 4.63
CA HIS A 401 -14.55 13.14 5.32
C HIS A 401 -13.71 14.19 6.02
N CYS A 402 -13.75 14.19 7.34
CA CYS A 402 -13.14 15.21 8.18
C CYS A 402 -11.91 14.68 8.90
N HIS A 403 -10.78 15.39 8.92
CA HIS A 403 -9.69 15.17 9.87
C HIS A 403 -8.69 16.34 9.89
N CYS A 404 -7.81 16.38 10.92
CA CYS A 404 -6.76 17.38 11.04
C CYS A 404 -5.40 16.93 10.47
N THR A 405 -5.32 15.72 9.87
CA THR A 405 -4.07 15.03 9.47
C THR A 405 -4.03 14.68 7.99
N ALA A 406 -4.90 15.27 7.17
CA ALA A 406 -4.94 15.00 5.74
C ALA A 406 -3.59 15.31 5.07
N PRO A 407 -3.09 14.46 4.17
CA PRO A 407 -1.86 14.72 3.44
C PRO A 407 -2.03 15.92 2.50
N ILE A 408 -1.02 16.79 2.42
CA ILE A 408 -0.96 17.85 1.41
C ILE A 408 -0.96 17.22 0.02
N LYS A 409 -0.21 16.12 -0.14
CA LYS A 409 -0.15 15.37 -1.38
C LYS A 409 -1.29 14.35 -1.43
N PHE A 410 -2.30 14.61 -2.24
CA PHE A 410 -3.45 13.74 -2.45
C PHE A 410 -3.92 13.81 -3.90
N GLY A 411 -4.23 12.66 -4.52
CA GLY A 411 -4.65 12.60 -5.93
C GLY A 411 -3.54 12.98 -6.90
N ARG A 412 -2.30 12.53 -6.65
CA ARG A 412 -1.08 12.74 -7.48
C ARG A 412 -0.61 14.18 -7.59
N ARG A 413 -1.04 15.05 -6.67
CA ARG A 413 -0.67 16.48 -6.66
C ARG A 413 -0.53 17.01 -5.25
N ASP A 414 0.20 18.09 -5.13
CA ASP A 414 0.19 18.92 -3.93
C ASP A 414 -1.03 19.84 -3.97
N ASN A 415 -1.83 19.78 -2.92
CA ASN A 415 -3.06 20.55 -2.81
C ASN A 415 -2.81 21.83 -1.97
N PRO A 416 -3.51 22.93 -2.27
CA PRO A 416 -3.49 24.11 -1.40
C PRO A 416 -3.95 23.75 0.01
N TYR A 417 -3.37 24.40 1.01
CA TYR A 417 -3.72 24.16 2.41
C TYR A 417 -3.75 25.44 3.24
N ILE A 418 -4.50 25.36 4.32
CA ILE A 418 -4.62 26.41 5.34
C ILE A 418 -4.07 25.84 6.64
N LEU A 419 -3.21 26.58 7.33
CA LEU A 419 -2.76 26.22 8.67
C LEU A 419 -3.81 26.62 9.69
N ARG A 420 -4.17 25.65 10.53
CA ARG A 420 -5.22 25.75 11.55
C ARG A 420 -4.71 25.24 12.90
N SER A 421 -5.39 25.60 13.99
CA SER A 421 -5.21 24.91 15.27
C SER A 421 -5.87 23.51 15.23
N HIS A 422 -5.51 22.62 16.16
CA HIS A 422 -6.24 21.38 16.40
C HIS A 422 -7.68 21.68 16.82
N SER A 423 -8.67 21.01 16.22
CA SER A 423 -10.09 21.38 16.39
C SER A 423 -10.59 21.25 17.83
N ASP A 424 -10.26 20.15 18.49
CA ASP A 424 -10.87 19.81 19.78
C ASP A 424 -10.24 20.56 20.94
N SER A 425 -8.95 20.91 20.84
CA SER A 425 -8.24 21.62 21.90
C SER A 425 -8.05 23.12 21.62
N GLY A 426 -8.23 23.57 20.37
CA GLY A 426 -7.88 24.92 19.94
C GLY A 426 -6.38 25.23 20.00
N TRP A 427 -5.54 24.23 20.28
CA TRP A 427 -4.11 24.34 20.47
C TRP A 427 -3.34 23.57 19.38
N GLY A 428 -2.08 23.89 19.19
CA GLY A 428 -1.19 23.21 18.26
C GLY A 428 -1.46 23.55 16.80
N VAL A 429 -0.93 22.73 15.89
CA VAL A 429 -1.03 22.96 14.44
C VAL A 429 -1.67 21.77 13.74
N GLY A 430 -2.86 22.01 13.20
CA GLY A 430 -3.57 21.14 12.26
C GLY A 430 -3.55 21.70 10.86
N ILE A 431 -4.14 20.98 9.91
CA ILE A 431 -4.17 21.37 8.51
C ILE A 431 -5.57 21.24 7.91
N GLN A 432 -5.94 22.19 7.07
CA GLN A 432 -7.10 22.14 6.20
C GLN A 432 -6.61 22.06 4.76
N VAL A 433 -6.61 20.87 4.19
CA VAL A 433 -6.23 20.61 2.79
C VAL A 433 -7.44 20.81 1.91
N LEU A 434 -7.25 21.50 0.78
CA LEU A 434 -8.30 21.82 -0.18
C LEU A 434 -8.15 20.93 -1.41
N VAL A 435 -8.85 19.79 -1.40
CA VAL A 435 -8.77 18.79 -2.46
C VAL A 435 -9.60 19.21 -3.68
N GLU A 436 -9.07 18.99 -4.87
CA GLU A 436 -9.74 19.33 -6.13
C GLU A 436 -11.00 18.49 -6.36
N LYS A 437 -12.02 19.12 -6.95
CA LYS A 437 -13.26 18.45 -7.35
C LYS A 437 -13.01 17.45 -8.48
N GLY A 438 -13.83 16.40 -8.50
CA GLY A 438 -13.85 15.45 -9.60
C GLY A 438 -12.89 14.26 -9.41
N ILE A 439 -12.07 14.24 -8.36
CA ILE A 439 -11.23 13.08 -8.02
C ILE A 439 -12.14 11.93 -7.58
N GLU A 440 -12.01 10.77 -8.24
CA GLU A 440 -12.62 9.52 -7.76
C GLU A 440 -11.88 9.06 -6.52
N VAL A 441 -12.62 8.51 -5.56
CA VAL A 441 -12.06 8.05 -4.30
C VAL A 441 -12.65 6.69 -3.90
N THR A 442 -11.83 5.90 -3.24
CA THR A 442 -12.27 4.73 -2.48
C THR A 442 -12.13 5.02 -0.99
N VAL A 443 -13.17 4.72 -0.25
CA VAL A 443 -13.21 4.82 1.19
C VAL A 443 -13.31 3.42 1.76
N ALA A 444 -12.45 3.03 2.69
CA ALA A 444 -12.50 1.70 3.27
C ALA A 444 -12.00 1.66 4.72
N LYS A 445 -12.33 0.59 5.42
CA LYS A 445 -11.75 0.25 6.72
C LYS A 445 -11.84 -1.24 6.99
N ILE A 446 -10.72 -1.84 7.41
CA ILE A 446 -10.76 -3.15 8.05
C ILE A 446 -11.42 -2.98 9.42
N ILE A 447 -12.39 -3.82 9.76
CA ILE A 447 -13.15 -3.67 10.98
C ILE A 447 -12.73 -4.67 12.06
N ARG A 448 -13.18 -4.42 13.28
CA ARG A 448 -12.88 -5.25 14.44
C ARG A 448 -13.16 -6.72 14.14
N GLY A 449 -12.23 -7.59 14.50
CA GLY A 449 -12.26 -9.01 14.16
C GLY A 449 -11.40 -9.35 12.95
N LEU A 450 -11.04 -8.37 12.11
CA LEU A 450 -10.19 -8.52 10.91
C LEU A 450 -10.79 -9.38 9.79
N GLU A 451 -12.04 -9.84 9.93
CA GLU A 451 -12.72 -10.74 9.00
C GLU A 451 -13.59 -10.00 7.97
N GLU A 452 -13.71 -8.68 8.11
CA GLU A 452 -14.50 -7.85 7.21
C GLU A 452 -13.78 -6.53 6.92
N MET A 453 -13.91 -6.06 5.70
CA MET A 453 -13.58 -4.71 5.28
C MET A 453 -14.86 -4.06 4.76
N VAL A 454 -15.20 -2.90 5.29
CA VAL A 454 -16.24 -2.06 4.70
C VAL A 454 -15.60 -1.13 3.68
N ALA A 455 -16.29 -0.87 2.57
CA ALA A 455 -15.82 0.06 1.55
C ALA A 455 -16.96 0.74 0.80
N SER A 456 -16.66 1.89 0.23
CA SER A 456 -17.51 2.61 -0.72
C SER A 456 -16.65 3.34 -1.74
N THR A 457 -17.25 3.77 -2.85
CA THR A 457 -16.64 4.69 -3.79
C THR A 457 -17.45 5.96 -3.89
N GLY A 458 -16.83 7.02 -4.36
CA GLY A 458 -17.49 8.28 -4.61
C GLY A 458 -16.61 9.23 -5.41
N LYS A 459 -17.10 10.44 -5.56
CA LYS A 459 -16.39 11.50 -6.29
C LYS A 459 -16.34 12.77 -5.44
N VAL A 460 -15.17 13.36 -5.34
CA VAL A 460 -15.00 14.63 -4.61
C VAL A 460 -15.84 15.70 -5.27
N SER A 461 -16.84 16.23 -4.55
CA SER A 461 -17.72 17.33 -5.00
C SER A 461 -17.25 18.69 -4.49
N GLY A 462 -16.44 18.72 -3.43
CA GLY A 462 -15.91 19.96 -2.87
C GLY A 462 -15.19 19.85 -1.55
N ASN A 463 -14.99 21.00 -0.95
CA ASN A 463 -14.47 21.15 0.41
C ASN A 463 -15.45 21.99 1.22
N VAL A 464 -15.67 21.61 2.48
CA VAL A 464 -16.58 22.35 3.38
C VAL A 464 -15.76 23.23 4.31
N ASP A 465 -16.03 24.54 4.29
CA ASP A 465 -15.35 25.52 5.15
C ASP A 465 -16.30 25.99 6.28
N VAL A 466 -16.37 25.17 7.32
CA VAL A 466 -17.08 25.49 8.57
C VAL A 466 -16.16 25.24 9.76
N ASP A 467 -16.27 26.07 10.80
CA ASP A 467 -15.36 26.02 11.96
C ASP A 467 -15.72 24.95 13.01
N ARG A 468 -16.65 24.06 12.71
CA ARG A 468 -17.02 22.94 13.59
C ARG A 468 -16.37 21.66 13.13
N GLY A 469 -15.85 20.85 14.07
CA GLY A 469 -15.17 19.57 13.82
C GLY A 469 -13.79 19.73 13.20
N CYS A 470 -13.20 18.61 12.79
CA CYS A 470 -11.86 18.55 12.22
C CYS A 470 -11.67 19.45 11.01
N ARG A 471 -10.44 19.89 10.76
CA ARG A 471 -10.14 21.04 9.87
C ARG A 471 -10.27 20.75 8.38
N THR A 472 -9.64 19.69 7.87
CA THR A 472 -9.89 19.22 6.50
C THR A 472 -11.29 18.61 6.42
N LYS A 473 -12.05 18.97 5.41
CA LYS A 473 -13.41 18.45 5.18
C LYS A 473 -13.60 18.26 3.68
N ILE A 474 -13.42 17.03 3.21
CA ILE A 474 -13.57 16.64 1.81
C ILE A 474 -14.99 16.10 1.62
N GLU A 475 -15.79 16.77 0.79
CA GLU A 475 -17.12 16.36 0.44
C GLU A 475 -17.07 15.35 -0.72
N VAL A 476 -17.69 14.21 -0.53
CA VAL A 476 -17.73 13.10 -1.49
C VAL A 476 -19.19 12.75 -1.81
N GLU A 477 -19.57 12.86 -3.07
CA GLU A 477 -20.83 12.31 -3.56
C GLU A 477 -20.77 10.80 -3.50
N VAL A 478 -21.81 10.20 -2.91
CA VAL A 478 -21.95 8.75 -2.76
C VAL A 478 -23.20 8.26 -3.50
N LYS A 479 -23.33 6.95 -3.69
CA LYS A 479 -24.47 6.36 -4.37
C LYS A 479 -25.78 6.59 -3.60
N ASP A 480 -25.78 6.35 -2.29
CA ASP A 480 -26.92 6.48 -1.40
C ASP A 480 -26.46 6.78 0.04
N ALA A 481 -26.55 8.06 0.44
CA ALA A 481 -26.11 8.50 1.76
C ALA A 481 -27.01 7.98 2.89
N GLU A 482 -28.29 7.71 2.62
CA GLU A 482 -29.19 7.14 3.62
C GLU A 482 -28.87 5.68 3.90
N LYS A 483 -28.62 4.87 2.86
CA LYS A 483 -28.11 3.50 3.03
C LYS A 483 -26.73 3.50 3.67
N TYR A 484 -25.86 4.48 3.35
CA TYR A 484 -24.56 4.63 4.00
C TYR A 484 -24.74 4.82 5.51
N LEU A 485 -25.65 5.72 5.93
CA LEU A 485 -25.94 6.00 7.33
C LEU A 485 -26.43 4.76 8.09
N TYR A 486 -27.45 4.07 7.56
CA TYR A 486 -28.03 2.90 8.23
C TYR A 486 -27.16 1.64 8.12
N GLY A 487 -26.28 1.56 7.14
CA GLY A 487 -25.29 0.50 6.97
C GLY A 487 -23.99 0.71 7.73
N PHE A 488 -23.80 1.89 8.35
CA PHE A 488 -22.55 2.28 9.01
C PHE A 488 -22.20 1.37 10.19
N ARG A 489 -20.98 0.84 10.18
CA ARG A 489 -20.50 -0.07 11.24
C ARG A 489 -18.98 -0.10 11.34
N GLY A 490 -18.43 -0.78 12.34
CA GLY A 490 -17.01 -1.03 12.50
C GLY A 490 -16.21 0.14 13.07
N GLY A 491 -16.88 1.05 13.80
CA GLY A 491 -16.27 2.22 14.43
C GLY A 491 -16.30 3.46 13.54
N LEU A 492 -15.93 4.61 14.10
CA LEU A 492 -16.12 5.92 13.49
C LEU A 492 -15.29 6.12 12.22
N HIS A 493 -13.98 5.90 12.32
CA HIS A 493 -13.07 6.28 11.25
C HIS A 493 -13.28 5.51 9.93
N ARG A 494 -12.97 6.18 8.82
CA ARG A 494 -12.79 5.61 7.49
C ARG A 494 -11.44 6.09 6.94
N VAL A 495 -10.89 5.33 5.99
CA VAL A 495 -9.68 5.71 5.26
C VAL A 495 -10.05 6.09 3.84
N LEU A 496 -9.71 7.30 3.44
CA LEU A 496 -9.95 7.85 2.11
C LEU A 496 -8.68 7.74 1.27
N ALA A 497 -8.79 7.17 0.07
CA ALA A 497 -7.72 7.08 -0.93
C ALA A 497 -8.21 7.54 -2.30
N ALA A 498 -7.36 8.19 -3.08
CA ALA A 498 -7.70 8.58 -4.45
C ALA A 498 -7.73 7.37 -5.39
N GLY A 499 -8.68 7.34 -6.30
CA GLY A 499 -8.91 6.28 -7.28
C GLY A 499 -9.98 5.27 -6.89
N ASP A 500 -10.42 4.47 -7.88
CA ASP A 500 -11.29 3.31 -7.65
C ASP A 500 -10.43 2.05 -7.46
N HIS A 501 -10.47 1.50 -6.26
CA HIS A 501 -9.71 0.32 -5.84
C HIS A 501 -10.60 -0.83 -5.35
N LEU A 502 -11.93 -0.77 -5.56
CA LEU A 502 -12.84 -1.80 -5.07
C LEU A 502 -12.49 -3.19 -5.59
N LYS A 503 -12.12 -3.29 -6.86
CA LYS A 503 -11.78 -4.59 -7.46
C LYS A 503 -10.55 -5.20 -6.82
N GLU A 504 -9.51 -4.40 -6.60
CA GLU A 504 -8.29 -4.83 -5.93
C GLU A 504 -8.55 -5.20 -4.45
N LEU A 505 -9.39 -4.43 -3.74
CA LEU A 505 -9.78 -4.77 -2.36
C LEU A 505 -10.58 -6.08 -2.30
N GLU A 506 -11.47 -6.34 -3.27
CA GLU A 506 -12.18 -7.62 -3.38
C GLU A 506 -11.22 -8.80 -3.62
N MET A 507 -10.29 -8.63 -4.58
CA MET A 507 -9.27 -9.64 -4.88
C MET A 507 -8.38 -9.91 -3.68
N LEU A 508 -7.92 -8.85 -3.02
CA LEU A 508 -7.10 -8.95 -1.81
C LEU A 508 -7.85 -9.66 -0.68
N GLY A 509 -9.16 -9.37 -0.52
CA GLY A 509 -10.02 -10.05 0.45
C GLY A 509 -10.08 -11.56 0.23
N LYS A 510 -10.19 -12.02 -1.02
CA LYS A 510 -10.15 -13.44 -1.37
C LYS A 510 -8.82 -14.11 -1.00
N LEU A 511 -7.71 -13.37 -1.10
CA LEU A 511 -6.36 -13.87 -0.77
C LEU A 511 -6.07 -13.85 0.74
N ILE A 512 -6.47 -12.79 1.45
CA ILE A 512 -6.25 -12.65 2.90
C ILE A 512 -7.33 -13.39 3.70
N GLY A 513 -8.56 -13.46 3.19
CA GLY A 513 -9.72 -14.05 3.86
C GLY A 513 -10.47 -13.03 4.71
N TYR A 514 -10.71 -11.81 4.19
CA TYR A 514 -11.74 -10.92 4.70
C TYR A 514 -12.87 -10.78 3.69
N LYS A 515 -14.08 -10.55 4.20
CA LYS A 515 -15.24 -10.22 3.37
C LYS A 515 -15.21 -8.71 3.05
N LEU A 516 -15.32 -8.34 1.78
CA LEU A 516 -15.60 -6.96 1.40
C LEU A 516 -17.11 -6.71 1.45
N THR A 517 -17.52 -5.68 2.16
CA THR A 517 -18.92 -5.24 2.22
C THR A 517 -19.02 -3.78 1.80
N LEU A 518 -19.93 -3.50 0.88
CA LEU A 518 -20.10 -2.15 0.36
C LEU A 518 -21.04 -1.34 1.28
N GLU A 519 -20.63 -0.11 1.60
CA GLU A 519 -21.45 0.89 2.31
C GLU A 519 -22.13 1.80 1.31
N GLY A 520 -23.44 2.07 1.48
CA GLY A 520 -24.20 2.94 0.59
C GLY A 520 -24.65 2.30 -0.73
N GLU A 521 -24.58 0.96 -0.84
CA GLU A 521 -25.01 0.22 -2.03
C GLU A 521 -26.47 -0.28 -1.92
#